data_39e904beca3bf00d551a41424449c3f6
#
_entry.id   39e904beca3bf00d551a41424449c3f6
#
_cell.length_a   1.000
_cell.length_b   1.000
_cell.length_c   1.000
_cell.angle_alpha   90.00
_cell.angle_beta   90.00
_cell.angle_gamma   90.00
#
_symmetry.space_group_name_H-M   'P 1'
#
loop_
_entity.id
_entity.type
_entity.pdbx_description
1 polymer ?
#
loop_
_entity_poly.entity_id
_entity_poly.type
_entity_poly.pdbx_seq_one_letter_code
_entity_poly.pdbx_strand_id
1 'polypeptide(L)'
;MTKKAWIIFAAMCVGLIGGLIFLQQRNQIDVSSVDTTKAQPASSESGNISEHVYGNANSKVLLVEYADFQCPGCNSSYPVTKKVIEKYKDKIGFIFRNYPLTSAHPNALAAAAAAESAGLQGKYWEMHNSLFENRASWVELSGSTRTENFVKLASDIKGLNVEKFKADLENPNIRKKIDYDMALGKKDNVSGTPAMYINGKDVGSQKVLNGKLVSGTNTDTNASYVWANADNFEKFVIQ
;
A
#
# COMPACT_ATOMS: atom_id res chain seq x y z
N MET A 1 37.22 -26.24 -25.29
CA MET A 1 35.84 -26.22 -25.89
C MET A 1 35.96 -25.75 -27.33
N THR A 2 35.27 -26.41 -28.26
CA THR A 2 35.26 -26.03 -29.69
C THR A 2 34.42 -24.77 -29.91
N LYS A 3 34.73 -24.01 -30.98
CA LYS A 3 33.93 -22.82 -31.36
C LYS A 3 32.43 -23.15 -31.48
N LYS A 4 32.08 -24.36 -31.96
CA LYS A 4 30.70 -24.86 -32.05
C LYS A 4 30.04 -25.00 -30.66
N ALA A 5 30.75 -25.51 -29.66
CA ALA A 5 30.25 -25.65 -28.29
C ALA A 5 29.93 -24.27 -27.64
N TRP A 6 30.76 -23.26 -27.92
CA TRP A 6 30.51 -21.88 -27.46
C TRP A 6 29.28 -21.24 -28.08
N ILE A 7 29.05 -21.48 -29.40
CA ILE A 7 27.88 -20.98 -30.12
C ILE A 7 26.60 -21.62 -29.54
N ILE A 8 26.61 -22.93 -29.32
CA ILE A 8 25.45 -23.65 -28.74
C ILE A 8 25.17 -23.15 -27.31
N PHE A 9 26.23 -22.97 -26.49
CA PHE A 9 26.09 -22.46 -25.13
C PHE A 9 25.48 -21.03 -25.13
N ALA A 10 25.98 -20.13 -25.97
CA ALA A 10 25.46 -18.78 -26.10
C ALA A 10 23.98 -18.78 -26.55
N ALA A 11 23.61 -19.62 -27.52
CA ALA A 11 22.23 -19.75 -27.99
C ALA A 11 21.29 -20.24 -26.88
N MET A 12 21.73 -21.22 -26.06
CA MET A 12 20.96 -21.68 -24.90
C MET A 12 20.79 -20.59 -23.84
N CYS A 13 21.85 -19.81 -23.54
CA CYS A 13 21.75 -18.70 -22.58
C CYS A 13 20.77 -17.63 -23.08
N VAL A 14 20.82 -17.26 -24.35
CA VAL A 14 19.88 -16.29 -24.95
C VAL A 14 18.44 -16.83 -24.91
N GLY A 15 18.24 -18.12 -25.21
CA GLY A 15 16.92 -18.76 -25.13
C GLY A 15 16.37 -18.78 -23.70
N LEU A 16 17.21 -19.10 -22.69
CA LEU A 16 16.83 -19.10 -21.30
C LEU A 16 16.49 -17.69 -20.80
N ILE A 17 17.32 -16.69 -21.12
CA ILE A 17 17.08 -15.30 -20.75
C ILE A 17 15.80 -14.78 -21.43
N GLY A 18 15.64 -15.05 -22.72
CA GLY A 18 14.42 -14.68 -23.46
C GLY A 18 13.16 -15.34 -22.89
N GLY A 19 13.24 -16.63 -22.55
CA GLY A 19 12.17 -17.37 -21.88
C GLY A 19 11.83 -16.79 -20.49
N LEU A 20 12.84 -16.44 -19.68
CA LEU A 20 12.63 -15.81 -18.38
C LEU A 20 11.97 -14.43 -18.49
N ILE A 21 12.46 -13.61 -19.43
CA ILE A 21 11.86 -12.27 -19.71
C ILE A 21 10.41 -12.43 -20.15
N PHE A 22 10.12 -13.35 -21.07
CA PHE A 22 8.77 -13.62 -21.54
C PHE A 22 7.82 -14.07 -20.42
N LEU A 23 8.29 -14.98 -19.54
CA LEU A 23 7.52 -15.44 -18.37
C LEU A 23 7.28 -14.31 -17.39
N GLN A 24 8.27 -13.46 -17.17
CA GLN A 24 8.15 -12.30 -16.27
C GLN A 24 7.15 -11.27 -16.83
N GLN A 25 7.17 -10.99 -18.13
CA GLN A 25 6.22 -10.07 -18.75
C GLN A 25 4.78 -10.61 -18.73
N ARG A 26 4.61 -11.92 -18.90
CA ARG A 26 3.29 -12.57 -18.88
C ARG A 26 2.60 -12.50 -17.52
N ASN A 27 3.36 -12.34 -16.43
CA ASN A 27 2.85 -12.29 -15.07
C ASN A 27 2.67 -10.86 -14.55
N GLN A 28 2.94 -9.83 -15.36
CA GLN A 28 2.70 -8.45 -14.93
C GLN A 28 1.23 -8.09 -15.07
N ILE A 29 0.70 -7.47 -14.02
CA ILE A 29 -0.66 -6.90 -14.03
C ILE A 29 -0.63 -5.65 -14.91
N ASP A 30 -1.42 -5.63 -15.97
CA ASP A 30 -1.53 -4.47 -16.85
C ASP A 30 -2.52 -3.45 -16.25
N VAL A 31 -1.96 -2.35 -15.79
CA VAL A 31 -2.72 -1.19 -15.26
C VAL A 31 -2.58 0.05 -16.17
N SER A 32 -2.10 -0.11 -17.40
CA SER A 32 -1.82 1.02 -18.29
C SER A 32 -3.03 1.91 -18.55
N SER A 33 -4.21 1.31 -18.69
CA SER A 33 -5.49 2.00 -18.92
C SER A 33 -6.22 2.45 -17.64
N VAL A 34 -5.72 2.08 -16.44
CA VAL A 34 -6.41 2.37 -15.17
C VAL A 34 -6.23 3.83 -14.78
N ASP A 35 -7.31 4.51 -14.45
CA ASP A 35 -7.27 5.87 -13.89
C ASP A 35 -7.02 5.80 -12.37
N THR A 36 -5.78 6.00 -11.96
CA THR A 36 -5.36 5.91 -10.56
C THR A 36 -5.91 7.03 -9.68
N THR A 37 -6.52 8.06 -10.28
CA THR A 37 -7.14 9.19 -9.56
C THR A 37 -8.53 8.86 -9.03
N LYS A 38 -9.03 7.66 -9.30
CA LYS A 38 -10.36 7.17 -8.87
C LYS A 38 -10.25 5.92 -8.03
N ALA A 39 -11.27 5.69 -7.22
CA ALA A 39 -11.44 4.41 -6.54
C ALA A 39 -11.64 3.28 -7.57
N GLN A 40 -10.90 2.19 -7.42
CA GLN A 40 -10.94 1.09 -8.35
C GLN A 40 -12.03 0.08 -7.94
N PRO A 41 -12.92 -0.30 -8.86
CA PRO A 41 -13.88 -1.37 -8.61
C PRO A 41 -13.17 -2.73 -8.57
N ALA A 42 -13.88 -3.75 -8.10
CA ALA A 42 -13.41 -5.12 -8.19
C ALA A 42 -13.20 -5.54 -9.65
N SER A 43 -12.08 -6.19 -9.92
CA SER A 43 -11.72 -6.73 -11.24
C SER A 43 -10.97 -8.06 -11.10
N SER A 44 -10.81 -8.80 -12.20
CA SER A 44 -10.01 -10.03 -12.22
C SER A 44 -8.54 -9.77 -11.84
N GLU A 45 -8.01 -8.61 -12.21
CA GLU A 45 -6.65 -8.15 -11.93
C GLU A 45 -6.47 -7.85 -10.44
N SER A 46 -7.50 -7.31 -9.77
CA SER A 46 -7.51 -7.05 -8.33
C SER A 46 -8.03 -8.23 -7.49
N GLY A 47 -8.09 -9.46 -8.06
CA GLY A 47 -8.60 -10.63 -7.36
C GLY A 47 -10.09 -10.54 -6.96
N ASN A 48 -10.88 -9.77 -7.71
CA ASN A 48 -12.29 -9.46 -7.44
C ASN A 48 -12.50 -8.72 -6.09
N ILE A 49 -11.50 -7.98 -5.64
CA ILE A 49 -11.56 -7.13 -4.45
C ILE A 49 -11.52 -5.67 -4.90
N SER A 50 -12.55 -4.89 -4.54
CA SER A 50 -12.59 -3.44 -4.75
C SER A 50 -11.70 -2.71 -3.75
N GLU A 51 -11.35 -1.47 -4.04
CA GLU A 51 -10.70 -0.60 -3.05
C GLU A 51 -11.63 -0.30 -1.87
N HIS A 52 -11.04 -0.20 -0.70
CA HIS A 52 -11.72 0.16 0.54
C HIS A 52 -11.68 1.68 0.71
N VAL A 53 -12.80 2.34 0.46
CA VAL A 53 -12.90 3.80 0.61
C VAL A 53 -13.37 4.14 2.02
N TYR A 54 -12.57 4.91 2.75
CA TYR A 54 -13.00 5.53 4.00
C TYR A 54 -13.62 6.90 3.73
N GLY A 55 -14.70 7.22 4.43
CA GLY A 55 -15.40 8.49 4.27
C GLY A 55 -16.34 8.52 3.05
N ASN A 56 -16.35 9.64 2.33
CA ASN A 56 -17.29 9.83 1.23
C ASN A 56 -16.77 9.26 -0.10
N ALA A 57 -17.21 8.07 -0.46
CA ALA A 57 -16.84 7.41 -1.71
C ALA A 57 -17.24 8.18 -2.99
N ASN A 58 -18.21 9.10 -2.89
CA ASN A 58 -18.67 9.95 -4.00
C ASN A 58 -18.02 11.33 -4.01
N SER A 59 -17.02 11.56 -3.17
CA SER A 59 -16.32 12.85 -3.09
C SER A 59 -15.55 13.13 -4.38
N LYS A 60 -15.52 14.42 -4.75
CA LYS A 60 -14.60 14.94 -5.78
C LYS A 60 -13.15 15.04 -5.30
N VAL A 61 -12.93 14.91 -3.99
CA VAL A 61 -11.61 14.95 -3.36
C VAL A 61 -11.27 13.54 -2.89
N LEU A 62 -10.35 12.90 -3.57
CA LEU A 62 -9.86 11.57 -3.24
C LEU A 62 -8.40 11.67 -2.80
N LEU A 63 -8.15 11.32 -1.54
CA LEU A 63 -6.82 11.12 -0.98
C LEU A 63 -6.45 9.65 -1.13
N VAL A 64 -5.33 9.38 -1.81
CA VAL A 64 -4.75 8.04 -1.95
C VAL A 64 -3.41 8.01 -1.24
N GLU A 65 -3.22 7.05 -0.35
CA GLU A 65 -1.95 6.78 0.32
C GLU A 65 -1.43 5.40 -0.13
N TYR A 66 -0.28 5.38 -0.80
CA TYR A 66 0.49 4.16 -1.00
C TYR A 66 1.37 3.95 0.22
N ALA A 67 1.15 2.88 0.94
CA ALA A 67 1.82 2.71 2.23
C ALA A 67 2.06 1.24 2.59
N ASP A 68 2.89 1.07 3.61
CA ASP A 68 3.36 -0.20 4.14
C ASP A 68 3.18 -0.21 5.65
N PHE A 69 2.41 -1.16 6.17
CA PHE A 69 2.11 -1.26 7.60
C PHE A 69 3.36 -1.43 8.47
N GLN A 70 4.45 -1.99 7.92
CA GLN A 70 5.70 -2.16 8.65
C GLN A 70 6.60 -0.92 8.56
N CYS A 71 6.40 -0.03 7.58
CA CYS A 71 7.23 1.15 7.37
C CYS A 71 7.17 2.13 8.56
N PRO A 72 8.32 2.55 9.12
CA PRO A 72 8.35 3.53 10.21
C PRO A 72 7.76 4.89 9.81
N GLY A 73 7.99 5.33 8.56
CA GLY A 73 7.42 6.58 8.02
C GLY A 73 5.89 6.53 7.99
N CYS A 74 5.30 5.42 7.53
CA CYS A 74 3.86 5.22 7.51
C CYS A 74 3.27 5.18 8.93
N ASN A 75 3.97 4.53 9.86
CA ASN A 75 3.55 4.55 11.26
C ASN A 75 3.57 5.96 11.87
N SER A 76 4.52 6.80 11.46
CA SER A 76 4.59 8.20 11.91
C SER A 76 3.53 9.07 11.27
N SER A 77 3.16 8.84 10.00
CA SER A 77 2.10 9.58 9.31
C SER A 77 0.69 9.18 9.76
N TYR A 78 0.50 7.92 10.16
CA TYR A 78 -0.81 7.36 10.51
C TYR A 78 -1.64 8.22 11.46
N PRO A 79 -1.15 8.66 12.66
CA PRO A 79 -1.97 9.45 13.58
C PRO A 79 -2.37 10.81 13.00
N VAL A 80 -1.52 11.40 12.16
CA VAL A 80 -1.81 12.66 11.47
C VAL A 80 -2.88 12.45 10.41
N THR A 81 -2.68 11.47 9.52
CA THR A 81 -3.62 11.12 8.46
C THR A 81 -4.98 10.75 9.07
N LYS A 82 -5.01 9.87 10.09
CA LYS A 82 -6.24 9.49 10.79
C LYS A 82 -7.00 10.69 11.32
N LYS A 83 -6.33 11.60 12.03
CA LYS A 83 -6.97 12.82 12.58
C LYS A 83 -7.62 13.66 11.48
N VAL A 84 -6.94 13.82 10.35
CA VAL A 84 -7.44 14.67 9.26
C VAL A 84 -8.58 13.99 8.49
N ILE A 85 -8.43 12.70 8.13
CA ILE A 85 -9.50 11.98 7.41
C ILE A 85 -10.77 11.85 8.26
N GLU A 86 -10.67 11.61 9.57
CA GLU A 86 -11.83 11.61 10.47
C GLU A 86 -12.55 12.96 10.50
N LYS A 87 -11.79 14.06 10.56
CA LYS A 87 -12.36 15.43 10.55
C LYS A 87 -13.09 15.74 9.24
N TYR A 88 -12.64 15.21 8.12
CA TYR A 88 -13.15 15.52 6.78
C TYR A 88 -13.87 14.36 6.09
N LYS A 89 -14.17 13.27 6.78
CA LYS A 89 -14.76 12.04 6.22
C LYS A 89 -16.03 12.26 5.39
N ASP A 90 -16.82 13.28 5.70
CA ASP A 90 -18.05 13.61 4.93
C ASP A 90 -17.74 14.36 3.61
N LYS A 91 -16.53 14.91 3.48
CA LYS A 91 -16.09 15.74 2.36
C LYS A 91 -15.08 15.06 1.44
N ILE A 92 -14.30 14.11 1.95
CA ILE A 92 -13.25 13.42 1.20
C ILE A 92 -13.47 11.92 1.20
N GLY A 93 -12.97 11.25 0.13
CA GLY A 93 -12.71 9.83 0.14
C GLY A 93 -11.23 9.57 0.44
N PHE A 94 -10.94 8.56 1.24
CA PHE A 94 -9.56 8.13 1.51
C PHE A 94 -9.40 6.65 1.13
N ILE A 95 -8.30 6.35 0.45
CA ILE A 95 -7.91 4.99 0.04
C ILE A 95 -6.48 4.74 0.50
N PHE A 96 -6.29 3.61 1.16
CA PHE A 96 -4.97 3.06 1.44
C PHE A 96 -4.68 1.96 0.43
N ARG A 97 -3.66 2.15 -0.42
CA ARG A 97 -3.16 1.16 -1.37
C ARG A 97 -1.93 0.47 -0.80
N ASN A 98 -2.01 -0.84 -0.70
CA ASN A 98 -0.91 -1.64 -0.17
C ASN A 98 0.34 -1.54 -1.05
N TYR A 99 1.43 -1.05 -0.48
CA TYR A 99 2.72 -0.96 -1.16
C TYR A 99 3.85 -1.56 -0.31
N PRO A 100 3.80 -2.89 -0.05
CA PRO A 100 4.74 -3.56 0.84
C PRO A 100 6.16 -3.56 0.28
N LEU A 101 7.10 -2.95 0.99
CA LEU A 101 8.53 -2.89 0.64
C LEU A 101 9.24 -4.15 1.16
N THR A 102 8.92 -5.32 0.61
CA THR A 102 9.30 -6.64 1.14
C THR A 102 10.80 -6.88 1.25
N SER A 103 11.63 -6.15 0.51
CA SER A 103 13.10 -6.20 0.62
C SER A 103 13.63 -5.57 1.91
N ALA A 104 12.92 -4.59 2.47
CA ALA A 104 13.27 -3.89 3.71
C ALA A 104 12.38 -4.31 4.89
N HIS A 105 11.16 -4.72 4.61
CA HIS A 105 10.11 -4.99 5.57
C HIS A 105 9.54 -6.40 5.41
N PRO A 106 10.10 -7.42 6.07
CA PRO A 106 9.75 -8.83 5.85
C PRO A 106 8.31 -9.18 6.23
N ASN A 107 7.66 -8.40 7.09
CA ASN A 107 6.28 -8.62 7.53
C ASN A 107 5.24 -7.80 6.74
N ALA A 108 5.67 -6.88 5.89
CA ALA A 108 4.80 -5.93 5.19
C ALA A 108 3.69 -6.62 4.37
N LEU A 109 4.07 -7.66 3.60
CA LEU A 109 3.11 -8.42 2.79
C LEU A 109 2.08 -9.16 3.66
N ALA A 110 2.51 -9.74 4.78
CA ALA A 110 1.61 -10.46 5.67
C ALA A 110 0.66 -9.49 6.41
N ALA A 111 1.12 -8.30 6.77
CA ALA A 111 0.27 -7.27 7.37
C ALA A 111 -0.77 -6.74 6.35
N ALA A 112 -0.37 -6.52 5.09
CA ALA A 112 -1.29 -6.18 4.02
C ALA A 112 -2.34 -7.29 3.81
N ALA A 113 -1.93 -8.57 3.81
CA ALA A 113 -2.85 -9.70 3.71
C ALA A 113 -3.83 -9.75 4.89
N ALA A 114 -3.40 -9.41 6.10
CA ALA A 114 -4.28 -9.34 7.27
C ALA A 114 -5.34 -8.23 7.13
N ALA A 115 -4.97 -7.04 6.63
CA ALA A 115 -5.92 -5.96 6.37
C ALA A 115 -6.96 -6.37 5.32
N GLU A 116 -6.53 -6.95 4.20
CA GLU A 116 -7.42 -7.41 3.13
C GLU A 116 -8.31 -8.59 3.58
N SER A 117 -7.80 -9.52 4.41
CA SER A 117 -8.59 -10.64 4.96
C SER A 117 -9.76 -10.13 5.82
N ALA A 118 -9.51 -9.12 6.63
CA ALA A 118 -10.57 -8.43 7.36
C ALA A 118 -11.50 -7.65 6.41
N GLY A 119 -10.94 -7.09 5.34
CA GLY A 119 -11.66 -6.38 4.29
C GLY A 119 -12.69 -7.23 3.56
N LEU A 120 -12.42 -8.54 3.33
CA LEU A 120 -13.39 -9.50 2.80
C LEU A 120 -14.64 -9.70 3.68
N GLN A 121 -14.58 -9.19 4.91
CA GLN A 121 -15.68 -9.19 5.87
C GLN A 121 -16.18 -7.78 6.21
N GLY A 122 -15.80 -6.76 5.40
CA GLY A 122 -16.15 -5.35 5.63
C GLY A 122 -15.47 -4.73 6.84
N LYS A 123 -14.32 -5.29 7.28
CA LYS A 123 -13.56 -4.87 8.47
C LYS A 123 -12.14 -4.38 8.15
N TYR A 124 -11.95 -3.89 6.91
CA TYR A 124 -10.65 -3.40 6.46
C TYR A 124 -10.11 -2.29 7.35
N TRP A 125 -10.92 -1.25 7.61
CA TRP A 125 -10.46 -0.07 8.34
C TRP A 125 -10.21 -0.33 9.82
N GLU A 126 -11.00 -1.22 10.43
CA GLU A 126 -10.74 -1.66 11.81
C GLU A 126 -9.40 -2.39 11.90
N MET A 127 -9.11 -3.30 10.95
CA MET A 127 -7.84 -4.02 10.95
C MET A 127 -6.66 -3.13 10.57
N HIS A 128 -6.84 -2.23 9.59
CA HIS A 128 -5.86 -1.20 9.23
C HIS A 128 -5.43 -0.39 10.46
N ASN A 129 -6.39 0.13 11.22
CA ASN A 129 -6.11 0.89 12.43
C ASN A 129 -5.42 0.02 13.48
N SER A 130 -5.91 -1.20 13.70
CA SER A 130 -5.34 -2.14 14.67
C SER A 130 -3.88 -2.48 14.36
N LEU A 131 -3.53 -2.67 13.07
CA LEU A 131 -2.15 -2.94 12.65
C LEU A 131 -1.19 -1.79 12.97
N PHE A 132 -1.58 -0.54 12.74
CA PHE A 132 -0.74 0.61 13.07
C PHE A 132 -0.69 0.86 14.58
N GLU A 133 -1.82 0.84 15.27
CA GLU A 133 -1.90 1.10 16.71
C GLU A 133 -1.17 0.07 17.55
N ASN A 134 -1.12 -1.18 17.08
CA ASN A 134 -0.43 -2.28 17.76
C ASN A 134 0.88 -2.68 17.06
N ARG A 135 1.46 -1.82 16.21
CA ARG A 135 2.63 -2.15 15.40
C ARG A 135 3.77 -2.78 16.22
N ALA A 136 4.04 -2.27 17.41
CA ALA A 136 5.09 -2.79 18.29
C ALA A 136 4.89 -4.25 18.70
N SER A 137 3.65 -4.77 18.66
CA SER A 137 3.35 -6.15 19.07
C SER A 137 3.70 -7.18 17.98
N TRP A 138 3.86 -6.79 16.72
CA TRP A 138 4.02 -7.73 15.60
C TRP A 138 5.21 -7.45 14.67
N VAL A 139 5.74 -6.24 14.69
CA VAL A 139 6.72 -5.76 13.71
C VAL A 139 8.00 -6.61 13.66
N GLU A 140 8.43 -7.15 14.80
CA GLU A 140 9.63 -7.99 14.95
C GLU A 140 9.32 -9.51 15.00
N LEU A 141 8.04 -9.89 14.92
CA LEU A 141 7.65 -11.30 14.92
C LEU A 141 7.86 -11.93 13.53
N SER A 142 7.90 -13.27 13.49
CA SER A 142 8.01 -14.01 12.23
C SER A 142 7.18 -15.29 12.25
N GLY A 143 6.94 -15.89 11.09
CA GLY A 143 6.28 -17.20 10.95
C GLY A 143 4.92 -17.24 11.67
N SER A 144 4.68 -18.34 12.40
CA SER A 144 3.41 -18.60 13.10
C SER A 144 3.11 -17.57 14.18
N THR A 145 4.12 -17.12 14.95
CA THR A 145 3.94 -16.17 16.03
C THR A 145 3.40 -14.83 15.53
N ARG A 146 3.87 -14.36 14.36
CA ARG A 146 3.31 -13.18 13.70
C ARG A 146 1.85 -13.41 13.30
N THR A 147 1.56 -14.57 12.69
CA THR A 147 0.20 -14.93 12.27
C THR A 147 -0.74 -15.01 13.46
N GLU A 148 -0.32 -15.61 14.56
CA GLU A 148 -1.08 -15.68 15.82
C GLU A 148 -1.37 -14.28 16.38
N ASN A 149 -0.40 -13.36 16.28
CA ASN A 149 -0.61 -11.97 16.69
C ASN A 149 -1.68 -11.29 15.81
N PHE A 150 -1.63 -11.45 14.49
CA PHE A 150 -2.67 -10.90 13.60
C PHE A 150 -4.05 -11.50 13.89
N VAL A 151 -4.12 -12.80 14.21
CA VAL A 151 -5.37 -13.46 14.64
C VAL A 151 -5.89 -12.87 15.94
N LYS A 152 -5.00 -12.58 16.91
CA LYS A 152 -5.37 -11.90 18.14
C LYS A 152 -5.93 -10.51 17.87
N LEU A 153 -5.26 -9.70 17.05
CA LEU A 153 -5.78 -8.39 16.65
C LEU A 153 -7.15 -8.49 15.97
N ALA A 154 -7.33 -9.48 15.11
CA ALA A 154 -8.62 -9.73 14.44
C ALA A 154 -9.72 -10.14 15.43
N SER A 155 -9.38 -10.87 16.51
CA SER A 155 -10.35 -11.29 17.54
C SER A 155 -10.92 -10.12 18.35
N ASP A 156 -10.17 -9.01 18.41
CA ASP A 156 -10.60 -7.79 19.10
C ASP A 156 -11.54 -6.92 18.22
N ILE A 157 -11.69 -7.27 16.93
CA ILE A 157 -12.57 -6.53 16.00
C ILE A 157 -13.99 -7.06 16.09
N LYS A 158 -14.91 -6.22 16.57
CA LYS A 158 -16.30 -6.58 16.72
C LYS A 158 -16.95 -7.01 15.40
N GLY A 159 -17.52 -8.21 15.39
CA GLY A 159 -18.27 -8.75 14.25
C GLY A 159 -17.40 -9.36 13.15
N LEU A 160 -16.09 -9.49 13.37
CA LEU A 160 -15.20 -10.24 12.49
C LEU A 160 -15.25 -11.74 12.84
N ASN A 161 -15.39 -12.61 11.85
CA ASN A 161 -15.27 -14.06 12.01
C ASN A 161 -13.80 -14.45 11.93
N VAL A 162 -13.21 -14.84 13.07
CA VAL A 162 -11.79 -15.15 13.20
C VAL A 162 -11.38 -16.37 12.38
N GLU A 163 -12.21 -17.40 12.30
CA GLU A 163 -11.89 -18.61 11.52
C GLU A 163 -11.87 -18.32 10.02
N LYS A 164 -12.82 -17.52 9.53
CA LYS A 164 -12.81 -17.03 8.15
C LYS A 164 -11.60 -16.14 7.89
N PHE A 165 -11.24 -15.24 8.80
CA PHE A 165 -10.06 -14.40 8.71
C PHE A 165 -8.78 -15.24 8.54
N LYS A 166 -8.61 -16.28 9.37
CA LYS A 166 -7.45 -17.20 9.28
C LYS A 166 -7.39 -17.90 7.92
N ALA A 167 -8.53 -18.40 7.43
CA ALA A 167 -8.60 -19.07 6.14
C ALA A 167 -8.26 -18.11 4.97
N ASP A 168 -8.64 -16.84 5.10
CA ASP A 168 -8.43 -15.82 4.07
C ASP A 168 -6.99 -15.27 4.03
N LEU A 169 -6.16 -15.45 5.07
CA LEU A 169 -4.78 -14.94 5.10
C LEU A 169 -3.91 -15.45 3.93
N GLU A 170 -4.20 -16.64 3.41
CA GLU A 170 -3.49 -17.25 2.27
C GLU A 170 -4.34 -17.25 0.99
N ASN A 171 -5.41 -16.48 0.94
CA ASN A 171 -6.30 -16.39 -0.20
C ASN A 171 -5.56 -15.76 -1.40
N PRO A 172 -5.45 -16.47 -2.55
CA PRO A 172 -4.72 -15.97 -3.71
C PRO A 172 -5.31 -14.69 -4.30
N ASN A 173 -6.59 -14.42 -4.08
CA ASN A 173 -7.22 -13.17 -4.53
C ASN A 173 -6.72 -11.97 -3.73
N ILE A 174 -6.42 -12.15 -2.45
CA ILE A 174 -5.78 -11.12 -1.61
C ILE A 174 -4.38 -10.80 -2.15
N ARG A 175 -3.61 -11.82 -2.52
CA ARG A 175 -2.31 -11.60 -3.13
C ARG A 175 -2.43 -10.81 -4.43
N LYS A 176 -3.40 -11.13 -5.29
CA LYS A 176 -3.67 -10.35 -6.51
C LYS A 176 -4.04 -8.91 -6.21
N LYS A 177 -4.86 -8.66 -5.17
CA LYS A 177 -5.20 -7.29 -4.75
C LYS A 177 -3.96 -6.49 -4.37
N ILE A 178 -3.09 -7.06 -3.55
CA ILE A 178 -1.85 -6.40 -3.14
C ILE A 178 -0.92 -6.16 -4.34
N ASP A 179 -0.74 -7.15 -5.21
CA ASP A 179 0.07 -7.02 -6.42
C ASP A 179 -0.52 -5.96 -7.39
N TYR A 180 -1.85 -5.85 -7.46
CA TYR A 180 -2.55 -4.82 -8.21
C TYR A 180 -2.28 -3.42 -7.65
N ASP A 181 -2.39 -3.22 -6.33
CA ASP A 181 -2.05 -1.96 -5.66
C ASP A 181 -0.59 -1.55 -5.92
N MET A 182 0.33 -2.53 -5.87
CA MET A 182 1.73 -2.30 -6.20
C MET A 182 1.93 -1.89 -7.67
N ALA A 183 1.15 -2.48 -8.59
CA ALA A 183 1.20 -2.11 -10.01
C ALA A 183 0.69 -0.66 -10.22
N LEU A 184 -0.39 -0.26 -9.54
CA LEU A 184 -0.88 1.12 -9.54
C LEU A 184 0.19 2.09 -8.99
N GLY A 185 0.83 1.75 -7.87
CA GLY A 185 1.90 2.57 -7.30
C GLY A 185 3.10 2.72 -8.24
N LYS A 186 3.50 1.66 -8.94
CA LYS A 186 4.56 1.74 -9.97
C LYS A 186 4.13 2.67 -11.11
N LYS A 187 2.88 2.61 -11.56
CA LYS A 187 2.33 3.52 -12.57
C LYS A 187 2.38 4.98 -12.11
N ASP A 188 2.09 5.23 -10.83
CA ASP A 188 2.14 6.57 -10.23
C ASP A 188 3.57 6.99 -9.83
N ASN A 189 4.60 6.21 -10.20
CA ASN A 189 6.02 6.44 -9.90
C ASN A 189 6.33 6.50 -8.39
N VAL A 190 5.62 5.71 -7.58
CA VAL A 190 5.89 5.58 -6.15
C VAL A 190 7.27 4.95 -5.95
N SER A 191 8.19 5.69 -5.33
CA SER A 191 9.56 5.26 -5.05
C SER A 191 9.81 4.89 -3.58
N GLY A 192 8.83 5.13 -2.71
CA GLY A 192 8.91 4.85 -1.26
C GLY A 192 7.58 5.13 -0.57
N THR A 193 7.52 4.83 0.71
CA THR A 193 6.31 4.98 1.53
C THR A 193 6.57 5.83 2.78
N PRO A 194 5.57 6.64 3.24
CA PRO A 194 4.28 6.87 2.62
C PRO A 194 4.37 7.75 1.37
N ALA A 195 3.55 7.47 0.34
CA ALA A 195 3.38 8.35 -0.81
C ALA A 195 1.90 8.74 -0.91
N MET A 196 1.61 10.05 -0.92
CA MET A 196 0.25 10.57 -0.82
C MET A 196 -0.11 11.40 -2.05
N TYR A 197 -1.28 11.12 -2.59
CA TYR A 197 -1.80 11.80 -3.79
C TYR A 197 -3.20 12.33 -3.51
N ILE A 198 -3.48 13.56 -3.96
CA ILE A 198 -4.83 14.11 -4.02
C ILE A 198 -5.24 14.24 -5.47
N ASN A 199 -6.31 13.53 -5.86
CA ASN A 199 -6.80 13.52 -7.24
C ASN A 199 -5.66 13.30 -8.25
N GLY A 200 -4.71 12.40 -7.92
CA GLY A 200 -3.54 12.06 -8.74
C GLY A 200 -2.35 13.01 -8.63
N LYS A 201 -2.48 14.11 -7.90
CA LYS A 201 -1.34 15.02 -7.67
C LYS A 201 -0.56 14.58 -6.43
N ASP A 202 0.74 14.35 -6.58
CA ASP A 202 1.63 14.04 -5.46
C ASP A 202 1.70 15.22 -4.48
N VAL A 203 1.34 14.93 -3.23
CA VAL A 203 1.43 15.86 -2.09
C VAL A 203 2.32 15.31 -1.00
N GLY A 204 2.61 14.01 -1.01
CA GLY A 204 3.41 13.32 0.00
C GLY A 204 4.90 13.65 -0.08
N SER A 205 5.41 13.96 -1.27
CA SER A 205 6.82 14.34 -1.49
C SER A 205 7.13 15.79 -1.10
N GLN A 206 6.12 16.59 -0.74
CA GLN A 206 6.31 17.99 -0.44
C GLN A 206 6.64 18.22 1.04
N LYS A 207 7.41 19.28 1.32
CA LYS A 207 7.70 19.74 2.67
C LYS A 207 7.13 21.14 2.92
N VAL A 208 7.02 21.50 4.18
CA VAL A 208 6.64 22.85 4.63
C VAL A 208 7.82 23.47 5.35
N LEU A 209 8.20 24.66 4.93
CA LEU A 209 9.22 25.52 5.56
C LEU A 209 8.64 26.92 5.72
N ASN A 210 8.66 27.43 6.96
CA ASN A 210 8.12 28.77 7.29
C ASN A 210 6.69 29.00 6.75
N GLY A 211 5.83 27.98 6.84
CA GLY A 211 4.43 28.05 6.41
C GLY A 211 4.20 28.07 4.89
N LYS A 212 5.22 27.72 4.08
CA LYS A 212 5.14 27.62 2.61
C LYS A 212 5.54 26.23 2.15
N LEU A 213 4.91 25.74 1.06
CA LEU A 213 5.31 24.52 0.39
C LEU A 213 6.68 24.70 -0.27
N VAL A 214 7.55 23.71 -0.06
CA VAL A 214 8.86 23.60 -0.69
C VAL A 214 9.07 22.17 -1.22
N SER A 215 10.03 21.99 -2.11
CA SER A 215 10.36 20.66 -2.64
C SER A 215 10.74 19.69 -1.52
N GLY A 216 10.37 18.44 -1.66
CA GLY A 216 10.80 17.34 -0.77
C GLY A 216 12.32 17.14 -0.73
N THR A 217 13.04 17.60 -1.76
CA THR A 217 14.51 17.61 -1.79
C THR A 217 15.14 18.75 -0.98
N ASN A 218 14.33 19.66 -0.39
CA ASN A 218 14.81 20.70 0.49
C ASN A 218 15.52 20.09 1.69
N THR A 219 16.76 20.51 1.93
CA THR A 219 17.66 19.99 2.99
C THR A 219 17.64 20.83 4.27
N ASP A 220 16.83 21.91 4.32
CA ASP A 220 16.68 22.70 5.55
C ASP A 220 16.10 21.83 6.66
N THR A 221 16.78 21.79 7.80
CA THR A 221 16.39 20.96 8.96
C THR A 221 15.05 21.36 9.58
N ASN A 222 14.58 22.60 9.32
CA ASN A 222 13.27 23.08 9.76
C ASN A 222 12.16 22.71 8.77
N ALA A 223 12.49 22.15 7.59
CA ALA A 223 11.50 21.69 6.63
C ALA A 223 10.98 20.31 7.04
N SER A 224 9.68 20.19 7.25
CA SER A 224 9.01 18.93 7.57
C SER A 224 8.08 18.49 6.44
N TYR A 225 7.93 17.19 6.23
CA TYR A 225 6.94 16.68 5.28
C TYR A 225 5.53 17.19 5.64
N VAL A 226 4.72 17.45 4.62
CA VAL A 226 3.33 17.91 4.80
C VAL A 226 2.54 16.98 5.72
N TRP A 227 2.73 15.67 5.55
CA TRP A 227 2.06 14.63 6.33
C TRP A 227 2.59 14.46 7.77
N ALA A 228 3.69 15.13 8.13
CA ALA A 228 4.24 15.04 9.49
C ALA A 228 3.52 15.95 10.51
N ASN A 229 2.63 16.85 10.04
CA ASN A 229 1.91 17.77 10.89
C ASN A 229 0.46 17.94 10.39
N ALA A 230 -0.52 17.78 11.28
CA ALA A 230 -1.94 17.81 10.92
C ALA A 230 -2.40 19.15 10.36
N ASP A 231 -1.92 20.29 10.89
CA ASP A 231 -2.32 21.61 10.41
C ASP A 231 -1.76 21.88 9.02
N ASN A 232 -0.52 21.45 8.76
CA ASN A 232 0.07 21.52 7.44
C ASN A 232 -0.67 20.60 6.45
N PHE A 233 -0.97 19.36 6.86
CA PHE A 233 -1.70 18.42 6.02
C PHE A 233 -3.09 18.98 5.68
N GLU A 234 -3.82 19.48 6.65
CA GLU A 234 -5.12 20.12 6.44
C GLU A 234 -5.02 21.29 5.47
N LYS A 235 -4.09 22.23 5.73
CA LYS A 235 -3.93 23.46 4.95
C LYS A 235 -3.54 23.22 3.49
N PHE A 236 -2.61 22.28 3.24
CA PHE A 236 -2.01 22.12 1.92
C PHE A 236 -2.54 20.93 1.13
N VAL A 237 -3.28 20.03 1.77
CA VAL A 237 -3.77 18.80 1.17
C VAL A 237 -5.29 18.80 1.03
N ILE A 238 -6.03 19.38 2.00
CA ILE A 238 -7.50 19.29 2.04
C ILE A 238 -8.17 20.62 1.64
N GLN A 239 -7.61 21.77 1.96
CA GLN A 239 -8.15 23.10 1.64
C GLN A 239 -7.58 23.63 0.33
#